data_f8bfaeef36ad31c6de7625223d459961
#
_entry.id   f8bfaeef36ad31c6de7625223d459961
#
_cell.length_a   1.000
_cell.length_b   1.000
_cell.length_c   1.000
_cell.angle_alpha   90.00
_cell.angle_beta   90.00
_cell.angle_gamma   90.00
#
_symmetry.space_group_name_H-M   'P 1'
#
loop_
_entity.id
_entity.type
_entity.pdbx_description
1 polymer ?
#
loop_
_entity_poly.entity_id
_entity_poly.type
_entity_poly.pdbx_seq_one_letter_code
_entity_poly.pdbx_strand_id
1 'polypeptide(L)'
;MNDPVRANEAAAPRNRWIPWVATAIWFAAFAVGTAAFLRFEFTPGDEARAPLVWPADSTLALRPDGMTLVLFAHPHCVCTRASLDELQVVLSHHARPLSAQVVFVQLSDFTDEEIRDESWEKAGRIPGLERRIDKDGVEARRFGALVSGYTVLYEASGKLLFEGGVTGSRGQVGANVGRNSVIGFLRDGKADTSRTHVFGCYLFDRAERTVHPHHESHGA
;
A
#
# COMPACT_ATOMS: atom_id res chain seq x y z
N MET A 1 19.44 -40.45 74.05
CA MET A 1 20.12 -39.43 73.29
C MET A 1 20.12 -39.88 71.83
N ASN A 2 19.10 -39.45 71.02
CA ASN A 2 18.83 -39.94 69.69
C ASN A 2 19.30 -38.83 68.68
N ASP A 3 20.27 -39.17 67.89
CA ASP A 3 20.70 -38.31 66.74
C ASP A 3 19.66 -38.44 65.62
N PRO A 4 19.17 -37.33 65.03
CA PRO A 4 18.32 -37.43 63.84
C PRO A 4 19.19 -37.65 62.62
N VAL A 5 18.92 -38.72 61.92
CA VAL A 5 19.45 -39.08 60.64
C VAL A 5 19.14 -37.92 59.65
N ARG A 6 20.17 -37.20 59.25
CA ARG A 6 20.06 -36.25 58.11
C ARG A 6 19.79 -37.06 56.86
N ALA A 7 18.56 -36.97 56.36
CA ALA A 7 18.21 -37.45 55.03
C ALA A 7 19.02 -36.61 53.99
N ASN A 8 19.96 -37.27 53.34
CA ASN A 8 20.72 -36.71 52.23
C ASN A 8 19.78 -36.64 51.01
N GLU A 9 19.13 -35.48 50.82
CA GLU A 9 18.39 -35.22 49.59
C GLU A 9 19.42 -35.17 48.43
N ALA A 10 19.51 -36.25 47.71
CA ALA A 10 20.27 -36.34 46.48
C ALA A 10 19.69 -35.34 45.47
N ALA A 11 20.33 -34.20 45.28
CA ALA A 11 19.94 -33.21 44.29
C ALA A 11 19.89 -33.88 42.91
N ALA A 12 18.74 -33.94 42.31
CA ALA A 12 18.53 -34.48 40.98
C ALA A 12 19.51 -33.81 39.97
N PRO A 13 20.10 -34.54 39.03
CA PRO A 13 21.08 -33.99 38.10
C PRO A 13 20.41 -32.87 37.30
N ARG A 14 20.79 -31.63 37.55
CA ARG A 14 20.33 -30.47 36.77
C ARG A 14 20.86 -30.65 35.37
N ASN A 15 19.96 -30.96 34.45
CA ASN A 15 20.24 -31.24 33.04
C ASN A 15 20.75 -29.94 32.39
N ARG A 16 22.05 -29.69 32.41
CA ARG A 16 22.72 -28.43 32.06
C ARG A 16 22.55 -28.05 30.58
N TRP A 17 22.13 -28.97 29.73
CA TRP A 17 21.89 -28.73 28.31
C TRP A 17 20.50 -28.17 28.00
N ILE A 18 19.50 -28.36 28.90
CA ILE A 18 18.13 -27.87 28.71
C ILE A 18 18.07 -26.37 28.45
N PRO A 19 18.76 -25.49 29.22
CA PRO A 19 18.71 -24.05 28.91
C PRO A 19 19.30 -23.70 27.55
N TRP A 20 20.35 -24.40 27.12
CA TRP A 20 20.96 -24.17 25.81
C TRP A 20 20.03 -24.57 24.65
N VAL A 21 19.35 -25.71 24.80
CA VAL A 21 18.35 -26.16 23.81
C VAL A 21 17.17 -25.21 23.78
N ALA A 22 16.67 -24.80 24.94
CA ALA A 22 15.57 -23.83 25.02
C ALA A 22 15.95 -22.48 24.35
N THR A 23 17.17 -22.00 24.60
CA THR A 23 17.68 -20.79 23.97
C THR A 23 17.81 -20.96 22.45
N ALA A 24 18.32 -22.08 21.97
CA ALA A 24 18.45 -22.37 20.53
C ALA A 24 17.06 -22.40 19.84
N ILE A 25 16.09 -23.06 20.46
CA ILE A 25 14.70 -23.11 19.96
C ILE A 25 14.11 -21.70 19.90
N TRP A 26 14.33 -20.88 20.94
CA TRP A 26 13.83 -19.52 20.99
C TRP A 26 14.41 -18.66 19.86
N PHE A 27 15.74 -18.72 19.63
CA PHE A 27 16.37 -17.99 18.54
C PHE A 27 15.91 -18.49 17.16
N ALA A 28 15.70 -19.79 17.00
CA ALA A 28 15.18 -20.35 15.75
C ALA A 28 13.74 -19.84 15.50
N ALA A 29 12.87 -19.87 16.50
CA ALA A 29 11.51 -19.36 16.40
C ALA A 29 11.48 -17.86 16.09
N PHE A 30 12.34 -17.08 16.75
CA PHE A 30 12.48 -15.65 16.51
C PHE A 30 12.96 -15.37 15.06
N ALA A 31 13.97 -16.09 14.59
CA ALA A 31 14.48 -15.92 13.22
C ALA A 31 13.43 -16.28 12.16
N VAL A 32 12.67 -17.38 12.37
CA VAL A 32 11.58 -17.77 11.47
C VAL A 32 10.46 -16.72 11.48
N GLY A 33 10.05 -16.25 12.66
CA GLY A 33 9.03 -15.21 12.80
C GLY A 33 9.44 -13.91 12.12
N THR A 34 10.70 -13.47 12.32
CA THR A 34 11.24 -12.27 11.68
C THR A 34 11.30 -12.43 10.16
N ALA A 35 11.76 -13.57 9.66
CA ALA A 35 11.80 -13.83 8.22
C ALA A 35 10.39 -13.84 7.59
N ALA A 36 9.41 -14.44 8.26
CA ALA A 36 8.02 -14.43 7.81
C ALA A 36 7.42 -13.02 7.80
N PHE A 37 7.70 -12.23 8.83
CA PHE A 37 7.27 -10.83 8.93
C PHE A 37 7.87 -9.98 7.80
N LEU A 38 9.19 -10.03 7.61
CA LEU A 38 9.87 -9.31 6.54
C LEU A 38 9.34 -9.71 5.16
N ARG A 39 9.13 -11.02 4.95
CA ARG A 39 8.55 -11.49 3.70
C ARG A 39 7.16 -10.91 3.45
N PHE A 40 6.30 -10.84 4.46
CA PHE A 40 4.97 -10.24 4.35
C PHE A 40 5.06 -8.75 4.05
N GLU A 41 5.92 -8.01 4.76
CA GLU A 41 6.06 -6.56 4.62
C GLU A 41 6.56 -6.14 3.22
N PHE A 42 7.53 -6.87 2.68
CA PHE A 42 8.15 -6.58 1.38
C PHE A 42 7.56 -7.37 0.20
N THR A 43 6.47 -8.14 0.40
CA THR A 43 5.78 -8.78 -0.72
C THR A 43 4.81 -7.77 -1.34
N PRO A 44 5.03 -7.35 -2.61
CA PRO A 44 4.10 -6.47 -3.30
C PRO A 44 2.76 -7.17 -3.56
N GLY A 45 1.73 -6.37 -3.78
CA GLY A 45 0.46 -6.86 -4.31
C GLY A 45 0.56 -7.22 -5.79
N ASP A 46 -0.55 -7.71 -6.35
CA ASP A 46 -0.62 -8.06 -7.77
C ASP A 46 -0.28 -6.84 -8.64
N GLU A 47 0.38 -7.09 -9.77
CA GLU A 47 0.74 -6.04 -10.71
C GLU A 47 -0.51 -5.40 -11.31
N ALA A 48 -0.67 -4.12 -11.06
CA ALA A 48 -1.67 -3.28 -11.70
C ALA A 48 -1.11 -2.65 -12.98
N ARG A 49 -1.98 -2.34 -13.94
CA ARG A 49 -1.63 -1.66 -15.18
C ARG A 49 -2.64 -0.57 -15.48
N ALA A 50 -2.19 0.67 -15.41
CA ALA A 50 -3.02 1.79 -15.82
C ALA A 50 -3.12 1.87 -17.36
N PRO A 51 -4.24 2.35 -17.89
CA PRO A 51 -4.34 2.74 -19.29
C PRO A 51 -3.28 3.79 -19.61
N LEU A 52 -2.62 3.65 -20.77
CA LEU A 52 -1.59 4.62 -21.22
C LEU A 52 -2.18 6.00 -21.50
N VAL A 53 -3.48 6.06 -21.74
CA VAL A 53 -4.25 7.28 -21.96
C VAL A 53 -5.40 7.33 -20.99
N TRP A 54 -5.71 8.51 -20.47
CA TRP A 54 -6.84 8.72 -19.55
C TRP A 54 -8.12 8.13 -20.10
N PRO A 55 -8.85 7.31 -19.35
CA PRO A 55 -10.08 6.68 -19.82
C PRO A 55 -11.16 7.73 -20.11
N ALA A 56 -11.66 7.75 -21.34
CA ALA A 56 -12.64 8.74 -21.78
C ALA A 56 -14.00 8.63 -21.07
N ASP A 57 -14.31 7.45 -20.54
CA ASP A 57 -15.53 7.14 -19.80
C ASP A 57 -15.38 7.28 -18.28
N SER A 58 -14.21 7.77 -17.80
CA SER A 58 -13.98 8.05 -16.37
C SER A 58 -14.87 9.17 -15.86
N THR A 59 -15.42 9.01 -14.67
CA THR A 59 -16.15 10.05 -13.95
C THR A 59 -15.21 11.00 -13.17
N LEU A 60 -13.93 10.63 -13.07
CA LEU A 60 -12.90 11.49 -12.51
C LEU A 60 -12.50 12.56 -13.54
N ALA A 61 -12.22 13.77 -13.06
CA ALA A 61 -11.86 14.87 -13.94
C ALA A 61 -10.37 14.90 -14.22
N LEU A 62 -10.00 14.82 -15.51
CA LEU A 62 -8.65 15.14 -15.97
C LEU A 62 -8.46 16.67 -15.95
N ARG A 63 -7.38 17.15 -15.39
CA ARG A 63 -7.03 18.58 -15.39
C ARG A 63 -6.52 19.02 -16.77
N PRO A 64 -7.15 20.00 -17.42
CA PRO A 64 -6.79 20.37 -18.80
C PRO A 64 -5.50 21.22 -18.90
N ASP A 65 -5.09 21.88 -17.82
CA ASP A 65 -3.97 22.82 -17.76
C ASP A 65 -2.83 22.38 -16.81
N GLY A 66 -2.80 21.09 -16.45
CA GLY A 66 -1.83 20.57 -15.48
C GLY A 66 -1.79 19.06 -15.40
N MET A 67 -1.34 18.56 -14.28
CA MET A 67 -1.27 17.14 -14.03
C MET A 67 -2.45 16.68 -13.18
N THR A 68 -2.84 15.42 -13.33
CA THR A 68 -3.86 14.76 -12.49
C THR A 68 -3.26 13.55 -11.82
N LEU A 69 -3.31 13.55 -10.49
CA LEU A 69 -2.86 12.45 -9.65
C LEU A 69 -4.06 11.81 -8.98
N VAL A 70 -4.17 10.48 -9.10
CA VAL A 70 -5.23 9.69 -8.47
C VAL A 70 -4.60 8.58 -7.63
N LEU A 71 -5.03 8.47 -6.38
CA LEU A 71 -4.67 7.38 -5.48
C LEU A 71 -5.92 6.56 -5.18
N PHE A 72 -5.87 5.25 -5.42
CA PHE A 72 -6.95 4.32 -5.07
C PHE A 72 -6.72 3.73 -3.68
N ALA A 73 -7.73 3.79 -2.84
CA ALA A 73 -7.64 3.46 -1.43
C ALA A 73 -8.72 2.47 -0.99
N HIS A 74 -8.32 1.51 -0.16
CA HIS A 74 -9.24 0.67 0.59
C HIS A 74 -9.53 1.34 1.95
N PRO A 75 -10.78 1.46 2.40
CA PRO A 75 -11.08 1.89 3.76
C PRO A 75 -10.44 0.92 4.79
N HIS A 76 -10.18 1.39 6.00
CA HIS A 76 -9.59 0.62 7.12
C HIS A 76 -8.19 0.01 6.86
N CYS A 77 -7.52 0.35 5.77
CA CYS A 77 -6.21 -0.18 5.44
C CYS A 77 -5.07 0.69 6.03
N VAL A 78 -4.19 0.08 6.82
CA VAL A 78 -3.01 0.79 7.38
C VAL A 78 -2.09 1.32 6.28
N CYS A 79 -2.02 0.62 5.13
CA CYS A 79 -1.23 1.07 3.98
C CYS A 79 -1.83 2.32 3.33
N THR A 80 -3.17 2.48 3.35
CA THR A 80 -3.84 3.72 2.93
C THR A 80 -3.34 4.90 3.73
N ARG A 81 -3.24 4.77 5.07
CA ARG A 81 -2.75 5.85 5.93
C ARG A 81 -1.30 6.26 5.61
N ALA A 82 -0.43 5.28 5.38
CA ALA A 82 0.94 5.55 4.97
C ALA A 82 1.01 6.22 3.59
N SER A 83 0.22 5.75 2.62
CA SER A 83 0.14 6.37 1.30
C SER A 83 -0.37 7.82 1.36
N LEU A 84 -1.31 8.14 2.26
CA LEU A 84 -1.78 9.51 2.48
C LEU A 84 -0.70 10.41 3.08
N ASP A 85 0.13 9.89 4.00
CA ASP A 85 1.28 10.64 4.53
C ASP A 85 2.29 10.98 3.43
N GLU A 86 2.62 10.00 2.58
CA GLU A 86 3.49 10.22 1.44
C GLU A 86 2.88 11.19 0.42
N LEU A 87 1.57 11.09 0.18
CA LEU A 87 0.86 11.99 -0.71
C LEU A 87 0.86 13.43 -0.19
N GLN A 88 0.75 13.65 1.12
CA GLN A 88 0.89 14.98 1.71
C GLN A 88 2.27 15.58 1.41
N VAL A 89 3.33 14.78 1.48
CA VAL A 89 4.68 15.21 1.11
C VAL A 89 4.75 15.53 -0.38
N VAL A 90 4.22 14.66 -1.25
CA VAL A 90 4.15 14.89 -2.71
C VAL A 90 3.47 16.22 -3.02
N LEU A 91 2.31 16.48 -2.41
CA LEU A 91 1.52 17.69 -2.65
C LEU A 91 2.21 18.96 -2.15
N SER A 92 3.13 18.87 -1.20
CA SER A 92 3.92 20.02 -0.76
C SER A 92 5.06 20.41 -1.71
N HIS A 93 5.38 19.57 -2.70
CA HIS A 93 6.52 19.75 -3.61
C HIS A 93 6.13 20.05 -5.06
N HIS A 94 4.85 20.23 -5.37
CA HIS A 94 4.45 20.53 -6.76
C HIS A 94 4.77 21.96 -7.16
N ALA A 95 5.39 22.13 -8.31
CA ALA A 95 5.67 23.43 -8.93
C ALA A 95 4.73 23.74 -10.11
N ARG A 96 3.92 22.77 -10.53
CA ARG A 96 3.01 22.86 -11.67
C ARG A 96 1.56 22.71 -11.21
N PRO A 97 0.59 23.21 -11.98
CA PRO A 97 -0.82 23.00 -11.67
C PRO A 97 -1.13 21.51 -11.53
N LEU A 98 -1.74 21.12 -10.40
CA LEU A 98 -2.03 19.74 -10.04
C LEU A 98 -3.47 19.62 -9.54
N SER A 99 -4.19 18.62 -10.03
CA SER A 99 -5.38 18.07 -9.39
C SER A 99 -5.02 16.76 -8.72
N ALA A 100 -5.30 16.62 -7.44
CA ALA A 100 -5.02 15.39 -6.70
C ALA A 100 -6.31 14.84 -6.10
N GLN A 101 -6.57 13.57 -6.32
CA GLN A 101 -7.76 12.88 -5.85
C GLN A 101 -7.39 11.59 -5.13
N VAL A 102 -8.05 11.31 -4.01
CA VAL A 102 -8.07 9.99 -3.40
C VAL A 102 -9.45 9.37 -3.59
N VAL A 103 -9.46 8.16 -4.13
CA VAL A 103 -10.64 7.41 -4.52
C VAL A 103 -10.77 6.22 -3.59
N PHE A 104 -11.72 6.30 -2.65
CA PHE A 104 -12.02 5.22 -1.72
C PHE A 104 -12.99 4.24 -2.37
N VAL A 105 -12.54 3.01 -2.54
CA VAL A 105 -13.34 1.95 -3.15
C VAL A 105 -14.36 1.43 -2.15
N GLN A 106 -15.64 1.54 -2.48
CA GLN A 106 -16.77 1.04 -1.72
C GLN A 106 -17.35 -0.18 -2.44
N LEU A 107 -17.09 -1.36 -1.93
CA LEU A 107 -17.78 -2.58 -2.35
C LEU A 107 -19.11 -2.71 -1.61
N SER A 108 -19.95 -3.65 -2.06
CA SER A 108 -21.31 -3.83 -1.55
C SER A 108 -21.43 -4.18 -0.06
N ASP A 109 -20.36 -4.65 0.55
CA ASP A 109 -20.27 -5.01 1.97
C ASP A 109 -19.95 -3.81 2.88
N PHE A 110 -19.62 -2.62 2.31
CA PHE A 110 -19.32 -1.42 3.06
C PHE A 110 -20.48 -0.40 2.99
N THR A 111 -20.86 0.09 4.15
CA THR A 111 -21.78 1.24 4.27
C THR A 111 -21.05 2.56 4.03
N ASP A 112 -21.78 3.63 3.74
CA ASP A 112 -21.23 4.98 3.60
C ASP A 112 -20.53 5.49 4.89
N GLU A 113 -20.95 5.00 6.06
CA GLU A 113 -20.33 5.32 7.34
C GLU A 113 -18.97 4.64 7.51
N GLU A 114 -18.86 3.37 7.12
CA GLU A 114 -17.62 2.60 7.18
C GLU A 114 -16.56 3.11 6.21
N ILE A 115 -16.96 3.67 5.05
CA ILE A 115 -16.03 4.31 4.12
C ILE A 115 -15.46 5.60 4.71
N ARG A 116 -16.25 6.34 5.51
CA ARG A 116 -15.84 7.61 6.13
C ARG A 116 -15.07 7.40 7.43
N ASP A 117 -14.10 6.51 7.40
CA ASP A 117 -13.22 6.16 8.49
C ASP A 117 -12.15 7.22 8.80
N GLU A 118 -11.19 6.87 9.65
CA GLU A 118 -10.04 7.71 10.00
C GLU A 118 -9.21 8.11 8.77
N SER A 119 -9.08 7.23 7.76
CA SER A 119 -8.34 7.51 6.53
C SER A 119 -9.04 8.54 5.65
N TRP A 120 -10.37 8.47 5.58
CA TRP A 120 -11.19 9.47 4.92
C TRP A 120 -11.04 10.84 5.58
N GLU A 121 -11.12 10.89 6.91
CA GLU A 121 -10.97 12.15 7.66
C GLU A 121 -9.54 12.72 7.53
N LYS A 122 -8.52 11.84 7.55
CA LYS A 122 -7.13 12.22 7.31
C LYS A 122 -6.95 12.84 5.92
N ALA A 123 -7.48 12.21 4.89
CA ALA A 123 -7.42 12.71 3.51
C ALA A 123 -8.06 14.10 3.39
N GLY A 124 -9.17 14.35 4.10
CA GLY A 124 -9.85 15.66 4.11
C GLY A 124 -9.07 16.78 4.76
N ARG A 125 -8.05 16.47 5.56
CA ARG A 125 -7.14 17.45 6.18
C ARG A 125 -5.93 17.78 5.31
N ILE A 126 -5.70 17.05 4.23
CA ILE A 126 -4.56 17.29 3.31
C ILE A 126 -4.94 18.40 2.33
N PRO A 127 -4.27 19.56 2.35
CA PRO A 127 -4.58 20.65 1.44
C PRO A 127 -4.43 20.25 -0.03
N GLY A 128 -5.42 20.57 -0.86
CA GLY A 128 -5.39 20.29 -2.29
C GLY A 128 -5.73 18.84 -2.68
N LEU A 129 -6.10 18.00 -1.72
CA LEU A 129 -6.54 16.62 -1.98
C LEU A 129 -8.07 16.52 -1.94
N GLU A 130 -8.68 16.11 -3.05
CA GLU A 130 -10.10 15.81 -3.14
C GLU A 130 -10.37 14.36 -2.76
N ARG A 131 -11.47 14.11 -2.02
CA ARG A 131 -11.94 12.77 -1.67
C ARG A 131 -13.10 12.36 -2.56
N ARG A 132 -13.06 11.14 -3.07
CA ARG A 132 -14.13 10.53 -3.88
C ARG A 132 -14.47 9.15 -3.34
N ILE A 133 -15.73 8.75 -3.47
CA ILE A 133 -16.19 7.37 -3.23
C ILE A 133 -16.42 6.73 -4.58
N ASP A 134 -15.81 5.59 -4.81
CA ASP A 134 -15.96 4.76 -6.00
C ASP A 134 -16.87 3.59 -5.65
N LYS A 135 -18.16 3.76 -5.90
CA LYS A 135 -19.15 2.71 -5.68
C LYS A 135 -18.88 1.54 -6.62
N ASP A 136 -18.88 0.35 -6.03
CA ASP A 136 -18.62 -0.92 -6.72
C ASP A 136 -17.24 -0.98 -7.40
N GLY A 137 -16.30 -0.07 -7.09
CA GLY A 137 -14.95 -0.06 -7.64
C GLY A 137 -14.88 0.14 -9.15
N VAL A 138 -15.80 0.90 -9.72
CA VAL A 138 -15.90 1.12 -11.19
C VAL A 138 -14.67 1.86 -11.70
N GLU A 139 -14.28 2.94 -11.03
CA GLU A 139 -13.08 3.71 -11.42
C GLU A 139 -11.80 2.92 -11.13
N ALA A 140 -11.73 2.21 -10.00
CA ALA A 140 -10.58 1.37 -9.68
C ALA A 140 -10.32 0.33 -10.79
N ARG A 141 -11.38 -0.37 -11.27
CA ARG A 141 -11.24 -1.32 -12.39
C ARG A 141 -10.84 -0.62 -13.70
N ARG A 142 -11.40 0.55 -13.97
CA ARG A 142 -11.12 1.35 -15.18
C ARG A 142 -9.66 1.77 -15.26
N PHE A 143 -9.06 2.12 -14.12
CA PHE A 143 -7.65 2.46 -14.01
C PHE A 143 -6.74 1.25 -13.70
N GLY A 144 -7.29 0.04 -13.68
CA GLY A 144 -6.54 -1.18 -13.42
C GLY A 144 -5.99 -1.30 -11.99
N ALA A 145 -6.53 -0.53 -11.03
CA ALA A 145 -6.12 -0.57 -9.65
C ALA A 145 -6.62 -1.85 -8.96
N LEU A 146 -5.71 -2.68 -8.50
CA LEU A 146 -6.01 -3.95 -7.81
C LEU A 146 -5.68 -3.89 -6.32
N VAL A 147 -4.82 -2.95 -5.91
CA VAL A 147 -4.24 -2.87 -4.57
C VAL A 147 -4.33 -1.44 -4.06
N SER A 148 -4.72 -1.29 -2.79
CA SER A 148 -4.77 0.00 -2.10
C SER A 148 -3.41 0.68 -2.05
N GLY A 149 -3.37 1.98 -2.33
CA GLY A 149 -2.13 2.75 -2.49
C GLY A 149 -1.65 2.81 -3.94
N TYR A 150 -2.36 2.16 -4.88
CA TYR A 150 -2.08 2.32 -6.30
C TYR A 150 -2.33 3.76 -6.70
N THR A 151 -1.29 4.36 -7.26
CA THR A 151 -1.26 5.79 -7.61
C THR A 151 -0.94 5.91 -9.09
N VAL A 152 -1.67 6.77 -9.78
CA VAL A 152 -1.43 7.11 -11.18
C VAL A 152 -1.26 8.62 -11.34
N LEU A 153 -0.39 9.02 -12.23
CA LEU A 153 -0.17 10.43 -12.61
C LEU A 153 -0.30 10.57 -14.11
N TYR A 154 -1.18 11.46 -14.53
CA TYR A 154 -1.39 11.80 -15.95
C TYR A 154 -1.08 13.27 -16.21
N GLU A 155 -0.57 13.57 -17.40
CA GLU A 155 -0.44 14.95 -17.89
C GLU A 155 -1.76 15.46 -18.49
N ALA A 156 -1.81 16.76 -18.81
CA ALA A 156 -2.99 17.41 -19.38
C ALA A 156 -3.49 16.80 -20.70
N SER A 157 -2.58 16.19 -21.48
CA SER A 157 -2.92 15.46 -22.72
C SER A 157 -3.65 14.13 -22.46
N GLY A 158 -3.72 13.69 -21.19
CA GLY A 158 -4.21 12.39 -20.80
C GLY A 158 -3.19 11.27 -20.88
N LYS A 159 -1.92 11.54 -21.19
CA LYS A 159 -0.87 10.53 -21.23
C LYS A 159 -0.42 10.15 -19.82
N LEU A 160 -0.26 8.87 -19.57
CA LEU A 160 0.26 8.33 -18.32
C LEU A 160 1.74 8.68 -18.15
N LEU A 161 2.10 9.23 -16.99
CA LEU A 161 3.47 9.54 -16.60
C LEU A 161 4.00 8.57 -15.54
N PHE A 162 3.16 8.17 -14.58
CA PHE A 162 3.54 7.29 -13.50
C PHE A 162 2.39 6.37 -13.11
N GLU A 163 2.73 5.13 -12.74
CA GLU A 163 1.85 4.16 -12.10
C GLU A 163 2.60 3.37 -11.01
N GLY A 164 1.94 3.09 -9.89
CA GLY A 164 2.51 2.27 -8.83
C GLY A 164 2.26 2.80 -7.43
N GLY A 165 3.01 2.31 -6.46
CA GLY A 165 2.92 2.73 -5.06
C GLY A 165 3.84 3.90 -4.73
N VAL A 166 3.44 4.71 -3.77
CA VAL A 166 4.23 5.82 -3.20
C VAL A 166 4.81 5.49 -1.82
N THR A 167 4.80 4.21 -1.43
CA THR A 167 5.39 3.67 -0.19
C THR A 167 6.47 2.63 -0.52
N GLY A 168 7.47 2.47 0.36
CA GLY A 168 8.57 1.52 0.15
C GLY A 168 8.25 0.09 0.58
N SER A 169 7.29 -0.09 1.48
CA SER A 169 6.74 -1.37 1.94
C SER A 169 5.37 -1.15 2.58
N ARG A 170 4.76 -2.21 3.13
CA ARG A 170 3.44 -2.13 3.75
C ARG A 170 3.42 -1.23 4.97
N GLY A 171 2.58 -0.18 4.93
CA GLY A 171 2.39 0.74 6.06
C GLY A 171 3.60 1.59 6.43
N GLN A 172 4.67 1.60 5.64
CA GLN A 172 5.89 2.34 5.92
C GLN A 172 5.89 3.70 5.25
N VAL A 173 6.17 4.72 6.04
CA VAL A 173 6.37 6.12 5.62
C VAL A 173 7.86 6.42 5.52
N GLY A 174 8.26 7.21 4.54
CA GLY A 174 9.65 7.66 4.37
C GLY A 174 10.07 7.77 2.91
N ALA A 175 11.30 8.21 2.68
CA ALA A 175 11.83 8.38 1.33
C ALA A 175 11.84 7.05 0.59
N ASN A 176 11.19 7.01 -0.57
CA ASN A 176 11.07 5.85 -1.42
C ASN A 176 11.06 6.24 -2.89
N VAL A 177 11.28 5.25 -3.77
CA VAL A 177 11.41 5.47 -5.21
C VAL A 177 10.12 6.03 -5.81
N GLY A 178 8.95 5.50 -5.42
CA GLY A 178 7.67 5.92 -5.98
C GLY A 178 7.35 7.38 -5.67
N ARG A 179 7.42 7.76 -4.38
CA ARG A 179 7.24 9.16 -3.97
C ARG A 179 8.19 10.10 -4.70
N ASN A 180 9.48 9.74 -4.75
CA ASN A 180 10.49 10.59 -5.40
C ASN A 180 10.25 10.71 -6.91
N SER A 181 9.77 9.66 -7.57
CA SER A 181 9.41 9.70 -8.99
C SER A 181 8.24 10.64 -9.25
N VAL A 182 7.17 10.55 -8.44
CA VAL A 182 6.02 11.47 -8.57
C VAL A 182 6.47 12.92 -8.36
N ILE A 183 7.27 13.20 -7.31
CA ILE A 183 7.84 14.54 -7.08
C ILE A 183 8.68 15.00 -8.27
N GLY A 184 9.51 14.13 -8.86
CA GLY A 184 10.32 14.44 -10.04
C GLY A 184 9.47 14.86 -11.23
N PHE A 185 8.39 14.13 -11.53
CA PHE A 185 7.45 14.53 -12.58
C PHE A 185 6.77 15.86 -12.29
N LEU A 186 6.31 16.09 -11.06
CA LEU A 186 5.62 17.31 -10.66
C LEU A 186 6.53 18.54 -10.67
N ARG A 187 7.80 18.38 -10.37
CA ARG A 187 8.78 19.47 -10.32
C ARG A 187 9.46 19.69 -11.67
N ASP A 188 10.05 18.63 -12.23
CA ASP A 188 10.98 18.70 -13.34
C ASP A 188 10.38 18.15 -14.66
N GLY A 189 9.19 17.54 -14.59
CA GLY A 189 8.53 16.86 -15.73
C GLY A 189 9.16 15.53 -16.12
N LYS A 190 10.06 15.00 -15.32
CA LYS A 190 10.76 13.72 -15.53
C LYS A 190 11.10 13.05 -14.21
N ALA A 191 11.26 11.73 -14.24
CA ALA A 191 11.71 10.93 -13.10
C ALA A 191 12.57 9.75 -13.59
N ASP A 192 13.29 9.11 -12.65
CA ASP A 192 14.14 7.96 -12.95
C ASP A 192 13.32 6.71 -13.32
N THR A 193 12.11 6.60 -12.79
CA THR A 193 11.17 5.52 -13.12
C THR A 193 9.75 6.04 -13.25
N SER A 194 8.99 5.42 -14.15
CA SER A 194 7.55 5.66 -14.32
C SER A 194 6.69 4.59 -13.65
N ARG A 195 7.31 3.60 -13.00
CA ARG A 195 6.61 2.49 -12.38
C ARG A 195 7.28 2.02 -11.11
N THR A 196 6.45 1.64 -10.12
CA THR A 196 6.89 1.02 -8.87
C THR A 196 5.91 -0.07 -8.43
N HIS A 197 6.36 -0.97 -7.52
CA HIS A 197 5.48 -1.92 -6.86
C HIS A 197 4.52 -1.22 -5.90
N VAL A 198 3.36 -1.84 -5.67
CA VAL A 198 2.36 -1.37 -4.70
C VAL A 198 2.32 -2.30 -3.50
N PHE A 199 2.36 -1.73 -2.30
CA PHE A 199 2.29 -2.46 -1.04
C PHE A 199 1.00 -2.06 -0.32
N GLY A 200 -0.02 -2.92 -0.39
CA GLY A 200 -1.33 -2.62 0.19
C GLY A 200 -2.24 -3.82 0.29
N CYS A 201 -3.45 -3.59 0.81
CA CYS A 201 -4.53 -4.57 0.80
C CYS A 201 -5.16 -4.62 -0.59
N TYR A 202 -5.71 -5.75 -0.97
CA TYR A 202 -6.46 -5.85 -2.22
C TYR A 202 -7.74 -5.00 -2.16
N LEU A 203 -8.06 -4.36 -3.28
CA LEU A 203 -9.29 -3.57 -3.43
C LEU A 203 -10.51 -4.45 -3.71
N PHE A 204 -10.30 -5.65 -4.25
CA PHE A 204 -11.34 -6.57 -4.66
C PHE A 204 -11.09 -7.97 -4.08
N ASP A 205 -12.13 -8.74 -3.90
CA ASP A 205 -12.04 -10.14 -3.50
C ASP A 205 -11.34 -11.00 -4.56
N ARG A 206 -10.81 -12.16 -4.12
CA ARG A 206 -10.04 -13.07 -4.98
C ARG A 206 -10.83 -13.52 -6.23
N ALA A 207 -12.14 -13.75 -6.07
CA ALA A 207 -13.01 -14.14 -7.18
C ALA A 207 -13.18 -13.03 -8.22
N GLU A 208 -13.28 -11.79 -7.80
CA GLU A 208 -13.46 -10.63 -8.67
C GLU A 208 -12.18 -10.25 -9.44
N ARG A 209 -11.00 -10.54 -8.88
CA ARG A 209 -9.69 -10.29 -9.52
C ARG A 209 -9.43 -11.19 -10.72
N THR A 210 -9.99 -12.40 -10.74
CA THR A 210 -9.80 -13.38 -11.82
C THR A 210 -10.71 -13.16 -13.03
N VAL A 211 -11.73 -12.31 -12.91
CA VAL A 211 -12.72 -12.06 -13.99
C VAL A 211 -12.22 -11.05 -15.04
N HIS A 212 -11.15 -10.29 -14.75
CA HIS A 212 -10.52 -9.39 -15.72
C HIS A 212 -9.07 -9.81 -16.01
N PRO A 213 -8.83 -10.90 -16.79
CA PRO A 213 -7.52 -11.14 -17.35
C PRO A 213 -7.20 -10.02 -18.34
N HIS A 214 -5.97 -9.53 -18.25
CA HIS A 214 -5.40 -8.51 -19.11
C HIS A 214 -5.88 -8.65 -20.56
N HIS A 215 -6.40 -7.56 -21.15
CA HIS A 215 -6.48 -7.43 -22.59
C HIS A 215 -5.04 -7.49 -23.11
N GLU A 216 -4.61 -8.67 -23.54
CA GLU A 216 -3.43 -8.83 -24.38
C GLU A 216 -3.72 -8.09 -25.69
N SER A 217 -3.20 -6.88 -25.82
CA SER A 217 -3.05 -6.25 -27.12
C SER A 217 -1.96 -6.99 -27.87
N HIS A 218 -2.29 -8.07 -28.56
CA HIS A 218 -1.48 -8.54 -29.69
C HIS A 218 -1.54 -7.48 -30.77
N GLY A 219 -0.52 -6.64 -30.82
CA GLY A 219 -0.22 -5.81 -31.97
C GLY A 219 0.31 -6.69 -33.09
N ALA A 220 -0.38 -6.71 -34.20
CA ALA A 220 0.16 -7.06 -35.49
C ALA A 220 0.89 -5.87 -36.11
#